data_eea22b6337a558d5ddf3d009ffaaa7ec
#
_entry.id   eea22b6337a558d5ddf3d009ffaaa7ec
#
_cell.length_a   1.000
_cell.length_b   1.000
_cell.length_c   1.000
_cell.angle_alpha   90.00
_cell.angle_beta   90.00
_cell.angle_gamma   90.00
#
_symmetry.space_group_name_H-M   'P 1'
#
loop_
_entity.id
_entity.type
_entity.pdbx_description
1 polymer ?
#
loop_
_entity_poly.entity_id
_entity_poly.type
_entity_poly.pdbx_seq_one_letter_code
_entity_poly.pdbx_strand_id
1 'polypeptide(L)'
;KLGKHYYHTKEMVQGLKNKGVMKGRTNNPKGRDGMRSGKVIFNEVHAYENYNNYKVFVTGLGKVAQPRIGMFTSNGDVSDGPLDDFLAQGRRILFEGEGDGGFLPFICCLENREQVHDPENWYMANPSLAYSPHLQQEVADEYKDWLEHPEQNGDFLTKRMGIRAGQLEISVTDYAKVKATNRPLPELRGKSCV
;
A
#
# COMPACT_ATOMS: atom_id res chain seq x y z
N LYS A 1 33.99 1.59 -0.95
CA LYS A 1 33.96 0.69 0.23
C LYS A 1 33.22 1.43 1.37
N LEU A 2 31.93 1.13 1.58
CA LEU A 2 31.04 1.82 2.52
C LEU A 2 31.49 1.71 3.99
N GLY A 3 32.16 0.62 4.40
CA GLY A 3 32.62 0.37 5.76
C GLY A 3 33.57 1.41 6.37
N LYS A 4 34.11 2.33 5.57
CA LYS A 4 34.90 3.47 6.09
C LYS A 4 34.04 4.61 6.64
N HIS A 5 32.74 4.61 6.36
CA HIS A 5 31.83 5.72 6.65
C HIS A 5 30.77 5.35 7.68
N TYR A 6 30.53 4.04 7.88
CA TYR A 6 29.47 3.55 8.70
C TYR A 6 29.93 2.39 9.59
N TYR A 7 29.46 2.40 10.83
CA TYR A 7 29.44 1.23 11.72
C TYR A 7 28.05 0.59 11.62
N HIS A 8 27.98 -0.74 11.61
CA HIS A 8 26.71 -1.45 11.54
C HIS A 8 26.68 -2.70 12.41
N THR A 9 25.50 -3.01 12.89
CA THR A 9 25.12 -4.28 13.52
C THR A 9 23.92 -4.86 12.77
N LYS A 10 23.35 -5.97 13.23
CA LYS A 10 22.09 -6.51 12.66
C LYS A 10 20.91 -5.55 12.78
N GLU A 11 20.91 -4.68 13.77
CA GLU A 11 19.76 -3.83 14.12
C GLU A 11 19.98 -2.35 13.84
N MET A 12 21.23 -1.93 13.59
CA MET A 12 21.60 -0.53 13.57
C MET A 12 22.68 -0.22 12.54
N VAL A 13 22.54 0.92 11.90
CA VAL A 13 23.60 1.57 11.11
C VAL A 13 23.87 2.94 11.71
N GLN A 14 25.15 3.26 11.97
CA GLN A 14 25.59 4.55 12.49
C GLN A 14 26.59 5.20 11.57
N GLY A 15 26.35 6.46 11.20
CA GLY A 15 27.32 7.28 10.49
C GLY A 15 28.51 7.66 11.39
N LEU A 16 29.74 7.37 10.95
CA LEU A 16 30.94 7.66 11.76
C LEU A 16 31.20 9.16 11.90
N LYS A 17 30.88 9.94 10.87
CA LYS A 17 31.10 11.39 10.86
C LYS A 17 30.02 12.16 11.64
N ASN A 18 28.77 11.92 11.34
CA ASN A 18 27.64 12.70 11.88
C ASN A 18 26.97 12.06 13.10
N LYS A 19 27.40 10.84 13.47
CA LYS A 19 26.83 10.05 14.58
C LYS A 19 25.33 9.75 14.44
N GLY A 20 24.74 10.04 13.28
CA GLY A 20 23.36 9.70 12.97
C GLY A 20 23.16 8.19 13.01
N VAL A 21 22.04 7.76 13.59
CA VAL A 21 21.71 6.35 13.79
C VAL A 21 20.41 6.01 13.09
N MET A 22 20.43 4.93 12.30
CA MET A 22 19.25 4.29 11.74
C MET A 22 19.07 2.92 12.39
N LYS A 23 17.88 2.66 12.93
CA LYS A 23 17.55 1.38 13.59
C LYS A 23 16.33 0.75 12.93
N GLY A 24 16.44 -0.53 12.56
CA GLY A 24 15.28 -1.36 12.20
C GLY A 24 14.42 -1.66 13.44
N ARG A 25 13.11 -1.67 13.24
CA ARG A 25 12.13 -2.02 14.27
C ARG A 25 11.08 -2.94 13.70
N THR A 26 10.68 -3.91 14.49
CA THR A 26 9.54 -4.78 14.15
C THR A 26 8.22 -4.08 14.41
N ASN A 27 7.15 -4.57 13.83
CA ASN A 27 5.80 -4.03 14.00
C ASN A 27 5.17 -4.41 15.37
N ASN A 28 5.86 -4.10 16.50
CA ASN A 28 5.34 -4.32 17.84
C ASN A 28 5.30 -2.99 18.63
N PRO A 29 4.12 -2.48 19.03
CA PRO A 29 3.99 -1.18 19.70
C PRO A 29 4.50 -1.17 21.15
N LYS A 30 4.63 -2.32 21.80
CA LYS A 30 5.02 -2.38 23.22
C LYS A 30 6.47 -1.90 23.44
N GLY A 31 6.65 -1.01 24.41
CA GLY A 31 7.97 -0.55 24.84
C GLY A 31 8.60 0.54 23.97
N ARG A 32 7.81 1.27 23.16
CA ARG A 32 8.31 2.32 22.25
C ARG A 32 7.92 3.74 22.64
N ASP A 33 7.23 3.91 23.75
CA ASP A 33 6.88 5.21 24.27
C ASP A 33 8.14 6.01 24.63
N GLY A 34 8.17 7.28 24.25
CA GLY A 34 9.27 8.19 24.59
C GLY A 34 10.41 8.27 23.56
N MET A 35 10.35 7.55 22.45
CA MET A 35 11.35 7.68 21.38
C MET A 35 11.36 9.09 20.77
N ARG A 36 12.57 9.61 20.50
CA ARG A 36 12.80 10.91 19.85
C ARG A 36 13.43 10.69 18.48
N SER A 37 12.64 10.24 17.53
CA SER A 37 13.12 10.01 16.16
C SER A 37 12.97 11.28 15.33
N GLY A 38 14.02 11.72 14.65
CA GLY A 38 13.94 12.85 13.71
C GLY A 38 13.30 12.45 12.38
N LYS A 39 13.40 11.17 12.03
CA LYS A 39 12.77 10.58 10.85
C LYS A 39 12.24 9.20 11.21
N VAL A 40 11.03 8.90 10.76
CA VAL A 40 10.41 7.58 10.86
C VAL A 40 10.06 7.11 9.46
N ILE A 41 10.41 5.87 9.13
CA ILE A 41 10.06 5.23 7.88
C ILE A 41 9.16 4.04 8.22
N PHE A 42 7.94 4.07 7.69
CA PHE A 42 7.03 2.95 7.69
C PHE A 42 7.16 2.21 6.36
N ASN A 43 7.50 0.94 6.45
CA ASN A 43 7.58 0.06 5.30
C ASN A 43 6.42 -0.93 5.34
N GLU A 44 5.95 -1.34 4.16
CA GLU A 44 4.83 -2.27 4.01
C GLU A 44 3.56 -1.81 4.77
N VAL A 45 3.16 -0.55 4.55
CA VAL A 45 1.98 0.03 5.23
C VAL A 45 0.70 -0.73 4.89
N HIS A 46 0.65 -1.41 3.74
CA HIS A 46 -0.48 -2.26 3.35
C HIS A 46 -0.78 -3.39 4.34
N ALA A 47 0.19 -3.80 5.15
CA ALA A 47 0.01 -4.84 6.16
C ALA A 47 -0.51 -4.30 7.51
N TYR A 48 -0.79 -3.01 7.63
CA TYR A 48 -1.27 -2.42 8.88
C TYR A 48 -2.79 -2.45 8.93
N GLU A 49 -3.33 -3.26 9.84
CA GLU A 49 -4.78 -3.34 10.09
C GLU A 49 -5.33 -2.10 10.80
N ASN A 50 -4.48 -1.36 11.53
CA ASN A 50 -4.89 -0.19 12.32
C ASN A 50 -3.74 0.80 12.54
N TYR A 51 -4.06 1.95 13.14
CA TYR A 51 -3.13 3.04 13.40
C TYR A 51 -2.23 2.87 14.63
N ASN A 52 -2.31 1.78 15.39
CA ASN A 52 -1.64 1.67 16.69
C ASN A 52 -0.12 1.89 16.59
N ASN A 53 0.52 1.24 15.63
CA ASN A 53 1.96 1.43 15.41
C ASN A 53 2.31 2.81 14.87
N TYR A 54 1.50 3.34 13.97
CA TYR A 54 1.68 4.68 13.42
C TYR A 54 1.62 5.74 14.54
N LYS A 55 0.60 5.70 15.40
CA LYS A 55 0.39 6.68 16.49
C LYS A 55 1.55 6.72 17.47
N VAL A 56 2.11 5.56 17.86
CA VAL A 56 3.24 5.49 18.80
C VAL A 56 4.46 6.26 18.28
N PHE A 57 4.77 6.16 17.01
CA PHE A 57 5.91 6.87 16.42
C PHE A 57 5.61 8.35 16.17
N VAL A 58 4.41 8.68 15.70
CA VAL A 58 4.03 10.05 15.36
C VAL A 58 3.96 10.94 16.61
N THR A 59 3.45 10.44 17.72
CA THR A 59 3.43 11.20 18.99
C THR A 59 4.83 11.55 19.51
N GLY A 60 5.85 10.75 19.15
CA GLY A 60 7.25 11.06 19.48
C GLY A 60 7.89 12.16 18.63
N LEU A 61 7.38 12.42 17.44
CA LEU A 61 7.96 13.36 16.49
C LEU A 61 7.88 14.82 16.94
N GLY A 62 6.86 15.20 17.70
CA GLY A 62 6.71 16.57 18.22
C GLY A 62 7.84 17.04 19.15
N LYS A 63 8.76 16.15 19.52
CA LYS A 63 9.94 16.43 20.37
C LYS A 63 11.19 16.81 19.57
N VAL A 64 11.10 16.87 18.26
CA VAL A 64 12.23 17.10 17.34
C VAL A 64 11.90 18.23 16.39
N ALA A 65 12.88 19.10 16.14
CA ALA A 65 12.76 20.12 15.11
C ALA A 65 12.75 19.46 13.72
N GLN A 66 11.81 19.82 12.86
CA GLN A 66 11.67 19.33 11.48
C GLN A 66 11.54 17.80 11.37
N PRO A 67 10.56 17.18 12.02
CA PRO A 67 10.33 15.74 11.88
C PRO A 67 9.94 15.39 10.43
N ARG A 68 10.23 14.14 10.04
CA ARG A 68 9.85 13.61 8.72
C ARG A 68 9.28 12.21 8.89
N ILE A 69 8.24 11.93 8.13
CA ILE A 69 7.67 10.60 7.98
C ILE A 69 7.82 10.19 6.52
N GLY A 70 8.31 8.99 6.29
CA GLY A 70 8.26 8.33 4.98
C GLY A 70 7.38 7.09 5.08
N MET A 71 6.51 6.89 4.11
CA MET A 71 5.69 5.69 3.98
C MET A 71 5.98 5.06 2.63
N PHE A 72 6.35 3.79 2.64
CA PHE A 72 6.66 3.01 1.45
C PHE A 72 5.85 1.73 1.48
N THR A 73 5.17 1.43 0.39
CA THR A 73 4.29 0.28 0.33
C THR A 73 3.89 -0.05 -1.11
N SER A 74 3.60 -1.31 -1.37
CA SER A 74 2.71 -1.74 -2.44
C SER A 74 1.27 -1.72 -1.94
N ASN A 75 0.32 -2.10 -2.77
CA ASN A 75 -1.01 -2.47 -2.30
C ASN A 75 -1.00 -3.88 -1.70
N GLY A 76 -2.02 -4.21 -0.92
CA GLY A 76 -2.20 -5.51 -0.28
C GLY A 76 -3.67 -5.81 -0.04
N ASP A 77 -3.92 -6.85 0.76
CA ASP A 77 -5.25 -7.44 0.96
C ASP A 77 -6.02 -6.84 2.14
N VAL A 78 -5.36 -6.02 2.97
CA VAL A 78 -6.04 -5.36 4.11
C VAL A 78 -6.92 -4.24 3.56
N SER A 79 -8.22 -4.36 3.80
CA SER A 79 -9.23 -3.35 3.50
C SER A 79 -9.58 -2.55 4.75
N ASP A 80 -10.01 -1.31 4.56
CA ASP A 80 -10.37 -0.38 5.64
C ASP A 80 -9.22 -0.09 6.63
N GLY A 81 -7.98 -0.28 6.17
CA GLY A 81 -6.77 -0.03 6.92
C GLY A 81 -6.18 1.38 6.69
N PRO A 82 -5.10 1.72 7.42
CA PRO A 82 -4.44 3.02 7.30
C PRO A 82 -4.00 3.39 5.87
N LEU A 83 -3.63 2.41 5.04
CA LEU A 83 -3.25 2.67 3.66
C LEU A 83 -4.41 3.26 2.86
N ASP A 84 -5.63 2.83 3.12
CA ASP A 84 -6.81 3.30 2.41
C ASP A 84 -7.07 4.78 2.65
N ASP A 85 -6.93 5.21 3.90
CA ASP A 85 -7.07 6.62 4.27
C ASP A 85 -5.96 7.46 3.64
N PHE A 86 -4.71 6.98 3.65
CA PHE A 86 -3.58 7.70 3.03
C PHE A 86 -3.74 7.80 1.51
N LEU A 87 -4.22 6.76 0.85
CA LEU A 87 -4.51 6.79 -0.59
C LEU A 87 -5.66 7.74 -0.91
N ALA A 88 -6.74 7.72 -0.12
CA ALA A 88 -7.86 8.64 -0.29
C ALA A 88 -7.41 10.10 -0.10
N GLN A 89 -6.64 10.39 0.95
CA GLN A 89 -6.06 11.72 1.17
C GLN A 89 -5.14 12.13 0.03
N GLY A 90 -4.25 11.23 -0.40
CA GLY A 90 -3.32 11.50 -1.50
C GLY A 90 -4.05 11.82 -2.81
N ARG A 91 -5.13 11.12 -3.11
CA ARG A 91 -5.95 11.38 -4.30
C ARG A 91 -6.65 12.74 -4.24
N ARG A 92 -7.20 13.13 -3.09
CA ARG A 92 -7.78 14.47 -2.92
C ARG A 92 -6.77 15.58 -3.15
N ILE A 93 -5.55 15.42 -2.62
CA ILE A 93 -4.46 16.38 -2.85
C ILE A 93 -4.09 16.47 -4.34
N LEU A 94 -3.94 15.33 -5.02
CA LEU A 94 -3.46 15.28 -6.39
C LEU A 94 -4.51 15.73 -7.43
N PHE A 95 -5.79 15.41 -7.20
CA PHE A 95 -6.82 15.57 -8.21
C PHE A 95 -7.91 16.59 -7.85
N GLU A 96 -8.12 16.87 -6.56
CA GLU A 96 -9.18 17.77 -6.10
C GLU A 96 -8.64 19.11 -5.60
N GLY A 97 -7.31 19.28 -5.55
CA GLY A 97 -6.67 20.52 -5.15
C GLY A 97 -6.78 20.84 -3.65
N GLU A 98 -7.02 19.82 -2.82
CA GLU A 98 -6.97 20.01 -1.36
C GLU A 98 -5.55 20.41 -0.91
N GLY A 99 -5.47 21.19 0.17
CA GLY A 99 -4.19 21.54 0.78
C GLY A 99 -3.45 20.31 1.27
N ASP A 100 -2.14 20.26 1.05
CA ASP A 100 -1.30 19.10 1.31
C ASP A 100 -1.08 18.80 2.80
N GLY A 101 -1.27 19.76 3.69
CA GLY A 101 -1.02 19.58 5.13
C GLY A 101 0.40 19.09 5.45
N GLY A 102 1.36 19.24 4.51
CA GLY A 102 2.70 18.66 4.59
C GLY A 102 2.79 17.19 4.15
N PHE A 103 1.77 16.65 3.49
CA PHE A 103 1.75 15.30 2.92
C PHE A 103 2.05 15.36 1.41
N LEU A 104 3.13 14.71 0.98
CA LEU A 104 3.53 14.59 -0.42
C LEU A 104 3.19 13.17 -0.92
N PRO A 105 2.08 12.98 -1.64
CA PRO A 105 1.72 11.70 -2.22
C PRO A 105 2.50 11.44 -3.51
N PHE A 106 2.98 10.20 -3.67
CA PHE A 106 3.54 9.67 -4.89
C PHE A 106 2.94 8.29 -5.12
N ILE A 107 1.99 8.20 -6.05
CA ILE A 107 1.17 7.01 -6.27
C ILE A 107 1.43 6.48 -7.67
N CYS A 108 1.92 5.24 -7.75
CA CYS A 108 2.14 4.52 -9.00
C CYS A 108 1.20 3.30 -9.00
N CYS A 109 0.17 3.34 -9.82
CA CYS A 109 -0.81 2.26 -9.95
C CYS A 109 -1.55 2.36 -11.29
N LEU A 110 -2.17 1.28 -11.71
CA LEU A 110 -3.21 1.33 -12.73
C LEU A 110 -4.51 1.84 -12.10
N GLU A 111 -5.36 2.45 -12.90
CA GLU A 111 -6.65 2.98 -12.45
C GLU A 111 -7.74 1.92 -12.37
N ASN A 112 -7.67 0.94 -13.29
CA ASN A 112 -8.62 -0.16 -13.37
C ASN A 112 -7.95 -1.44 -13.89
N ARG A 113 -8.68 -2.56 -13.79
CA ARG A 113 -8.17 -3.88 -14.13
C ARG A 113 -7.97 -4.07 -15.64
N GLU A 114 -8.76 -3.43 -16.46
CA GLU A 114 -8.71 -3.55 -17.91
C GLU A 114 -7.39 -3.04 -18.47
N GLN A 115 -6.80 -2.02 -17.85
CA GLN A 115 -5.52 -1.46 -18.26
C GLN A 115 -4.35 -2.43 -18.18
N VAL A 116 -4.48 -3.52 -17.40
CA VAL A 116 -3.40 -4.52 -17.26
C VAL A 116 -3.10 -5.25 -18.58
N HIS A 117 -4.08 -5.32 -19.47
CA HIS A 117 -3.95 -6.04 -20.74
C HIS A 117 -3.18 -5.25 -21.81
N ASP A 118 -2.88 -3.98 -21.56
CA ASP A 118 -2.06 -3.15 -22.42
C ASP A 118 -0.71 -2.84 -21.73
N PRO A 119 0.42 -3.41 -22.22
CA PRO A 119 1.75 -3.19 -21.66
C PRO A 119 2.18 -1.72 -21.60
N GLU A 120 1.65 -0.85 -22.46
CA GLU A 120 1.94 0.58 -22.42
C GLU A 120 1.44 1.25 -21.12
N ASN A 121 0.41 0.69 -20.49
CA ASN A 121 -0.10 1.19 -19.22
C ASN A 121 0.77 0.76 -18.02
N TRP A 122 1.57 -0.29 -18.14
CA TRP A 122 2.36 -0.81 -17.00
C TRP A 122 3.35 0.21 -16.44
N TYR A 123 3.77 1.19 -17.25
CA TYR A 123 4.63 2.30 -16.82
C TYR A 123 3.98 3.18 -15.76
N MET A 124 2.66 3.25 -15.71
CA MET A 124 1.92 3.99 -14.69
C MET A 124 2.14 3.38 -13.30
N ALA A 125 2.13 2.05 -13.21
CA ALA A 125 2.38 1.33 -11.97
C ALA A 125 3.87 1.11 -11.70
N ASN A 126 4.69 1.00 -12.75
CA ASN A 126 6.12 0.67 -12.67
C ASN A 126 6.96 1.65 -13.50
N PRO A 127 7.18 2.88 -13.04
CA PRO A 127 7.95 3.87 -13.82
C PRO A 127 9.38 3.44 -14.16
N SER A 128 9.95 2.52 -13.37
CA SER A 128 11.29 1.95 -13.61
C SER A 128 11.40 1.10 -14.87
N LEU A 129 10.28 0.68 -15.46
CA LEU A 129 10.28 -0.02 -16.76
C LEU A 129 10.96 0.76 -17.85
N ALA A 130 10.88 2.11 -17.81
CA ALA A 130 11.53 2.97 -18.78
C ALA A 130 13.08 2.83 -18.83
N TYR A 131 13.68 2.29 -17.77
CA TYR A 131 15.14 2.25 -17.59
C TYR A 131 15.71 0.85 -17.40
N SER A 132 14.86 -0.18 -17.30
CA SER A 132 15.29 -1.54 -16.98
C SER A 132 14.69 -2.58 -17.92
N PRO A 133 15.41 -2.99 -18.99
CA PRO A 133 14.95 -4.07 -19.88
C PRO A 133 14.72 -5.40 -19.14
N HIS A 134 15.50 -5.68 -18.10
CA HIS A 134 15.31 -6.87 -17.27
C HIS A 134 13.96 -6.83 -16.56
N LEU A 135 13.59 -5.68 -15.97
CA LEU A 135 12.31 -5.52 -15.31
C LEU A 135 11.13 -5.63 -16.30
N GLN A 136 11.30 -5.12 -17.52
CA GLN A 136 10.28 -5.27 -18.58
C GLN A 136 10.00 -6.75 -18.86
N GLN A 137 11.05 -7.55 -19.00
CA GLN A 137 10.91 -8.99 -19.23
C GLN A 137 10.28 -9.70 -18.03
N GLU A 138 10.73 -9.37 -16.81
CA GLU A 138 10.18 -9.93 -15.58
C GLU A 138 8.67 -9.67 -15.45
N VAL A 139 8.24 -8.42 -15.65
CA VAL A 139 6.81 -8.05 -15.59
C VAL A 139 5.99 -8.72 -16.69
N ALA A 140 6.56 -8.88 -17.89
CA ALA A 140 5.90 -9.58 -18.99
C ALA A 140 5.72 -11.09 -18.69
N ASP A 141 6.68 -11.70 -18.02
CA ASP A 141 6.58 -13.10 -17.63
C ASP A 141 5.61 -13.29 -16.47
N GLU A 142 5.62 -12.41 -15.44
CA GLU A 142 4.60 -12.40 -14.38
C GLU A 142 3.18 -12.21 -14.95
N TYR A 143 3.02 -11.36 -15.97
CA TYR A 143 1.73 -11.17 -16.63
C TYR A 143 1.22 -12.44 -17.31
N LYS A 144 2.08 -13.19 -18.00
CA LYS A 144 1.72 -14.49 -18.62
C LYS A 144 1.30 -15.49 -17.56
N ASP A 145 2.10 -15.62 -16.50
CA ASP A 145 1.79 -16.52 -15.39
C ASP A 145 0.45 -16.16 -14.72
N TRP A 146 0.16 -14.87 -14.60
CA TRP A 146 -1.12 -14.41 -14.07
C TRP A 146 -2.30 -14.74 -15.02
N LEU A 147 -2.12 -14.64 -16.33
CA LEU A 147 -3.15 -15.01 -17.31
C LEU A 147 -3.47 -16.53 -17.27
N GLU A 148 -2.45 -17.35 -17.07
CA GLU A 148 -2.61 -18.81 -16.98
C GLU A 148 -3.20 -19.27 -15.66
N HIS A 149 -2.83 -18.59 -14.54
CA HIS A 149 -3.19 -18.96 -13.18
C HIS A 149 -3.61 -17.75 -12.33
N PRO A 150 -4.71 -17.06 -12.65
CA PRO A 150 -5.08 -15.77 -12.03
C PRO A 150 -5.37 -15.91 -10.52
N GLU A 151 -5.91 -17.03 -10.07
CA GLU A 151 -6.20 -17.26 -8.65
C GLU A 151 -4.95 -17.49 -7.79
N GLN A 152 -3.88 -18.04 -8.38
CA GLN A 152 -2.62 -18.30 -7.68
C GLN A 152 -1.71 -17.07 -7.66
N ASN A 153 -1.82 -16.20 -8.67
CA ASN A 153 -0.95 -15.07 -8.93
C ASN A 153 -1.66 -13.71 -8.69
N GLY A 154 -2.61 -13.65 -7.77
CA GLY A 154 -3.35 -12.42 -7.43
C GLY A 154 -2.45 -11.25 -7.01
N ASP A 155 -1.28 -11.56 -6.44
CA ASP A 155 -0.25 -10.59 -6.07
C ASP A 155 0.26 -9.73 -7.24
N PHE A 156 0.20 -10.26 -8.48
CA PHE A 156 0.55 -9.49 -9.67
C PHE A 156 -0.30 -8.22 -9.80
N LEU A 157 -1.61 -8.33 -9.63
CA LEU A 157 -2.49 -7.17 -9.70
C LEU A 157 -2.30 -6.21 -8.52
N THR A 158 -2.21 -6.74 -7.30
CA THR A 158 -2.13 -5.89 -6.10
C THR A 158 -0.75 -5.28 -5.91
N LYS A 159 0.29 -6.09 -5.97
CA LYS A 159 1.66 -5.64 -5.64
C LYS A 159 2.39 -5.05 -6.83
N ARG A 160 2.25 -5.67 -8.03
CA ARG A 160 2.96 -5.18 -9.22
C ARG A 160 2.21 -4.07 -9.94
N MET A 161 0.89 -4.17 -10.09
CA MET A 161 0.08 -3.19 -10.83
C MET A 161 -0.63 -2.17 -9.94
N GLY A 162 -0.54 -2.33 -8.63
CA GLY A 162 -1.10 -1.38 -7.68
C GLY A 162 -2.63 -1.34 -7.67
N ILE A 163 -3.30 -2.38 -8.19
CA ILE A 163 -4.76 -2.50 -8.17
C ILE A 163 -5.17 -3.04 -6.80
N ARG A 164 -6.10 -2.39 -6.13
CA ARG A 164 -6.52 -2.78 -4.78
C ARG A 164 -7.31 -4.07 -4.78
N ALA A 165 -7.15 -4.88 -3.73
CA ALA A 165 -7.88 -6.14 -3.56
C ALA A 165 -9.41 -5.94 -3.57
N GLY A 166 -9.92 -4.84 -3.02
CA GLY A 166 -11.35 -4.49 -3.08
C GLY A 166 -11.86 -4.08 -4.47
N GLN A 167 -10.96 -3.81 -5.41
CA GLN A 167 -11.28 -3.64 -6.84
C GLN A 167 -11.13 -4.96 -7.62
N LEU A 168 -10.47 -5.93 -7.03
CA LEU A 168 -10.48 -7.31 -7.50
C LEU A 168 -11.79 -7.88 -6.97
N GLU A 169 -12.79 -8.04 -7.83
CA GLU A 169 -14.09 -8.63 -7.48
C GLU A 169 -13.94 -10.05 -6.90
N ILE A 170 -13.47 -10.16 -5.67
CA ILE A 170 -13.76 -11.32 -4.81
C ILE A 170 -15.10 -11.02 -4.14
N SER A 171 -16.08 -10.77 -4.94
CA SER A 171 -17.46 -10.74 -4.53
C SER A 171 -18.00 -12.14 -4.63
N VAL A 172 -18.60 -12.64 -3.56
CA VAL A 172 -19.34 -13.92 -3.56
C VAL A 172 -20.37 -13.94 -4.69
N THR A 173 -20.71 -12.76 -5.23
CA THR A 173 -21.56 -12.60 -6.41
C THR A 173 -21.37 -11.19 -7.02
N ASP A 174 -21.59 -11.08 -8.31
CA ASP A 174 -21.58 -9.84 -9.05
C ASP A 174 -22.60 -8.82 -8.45
N TYR A 175 -22.16 -7.56 -8.26
CA TYR A 175 -23.03 -6.47 -7.77
C TYR A 175 -24.31 -6.34 -8.59
N ALA A 176 -24.27 -6.56 -9.90
CA ALA A 176 -25.44 -6.59 -10.75
C ALA A 176 -26.44 -7.69 -10.34
N LYS A 177 -25.94 -8.86 -9.93
CA LYS A 177 -26.76 -9.96 -9.41
C LYS A 177 -27.35 -9.62 -8.06
N VAL A 178 -26.55 -9.02 -7.14
CA VAL A 178 -27.06 -8.54 -5.84
C VAL A 178 -28.15 -7.50 -6.06
N LYS A 179 -27.92 -6.53 -6.93
CA LYS A 179 -28.91 -5.50 -7.27
C LYS A 179 -30.18 -6.10 -7.91
N ALA A 180 -30.05 -7.14 -8.71
CA ALA A 180 -31.17 -7.86 -9.32
C ALA A 180 -32.01 -8.64 -8.29
N THR A 181 -31.44 -9.00 -7.13
CA THR A 181 -32.16 -9.64 -6.03
C THR A 181 -32.92 -8.64 -5.16
N ASN A 182 -32.64 -7.34 -5.27
CA ASN A 182 -33.35 -6.29 -4.54
C ASN A 182 -34.74 -6.05 -5.19
N ARG A 183 -35.64 -7.03 -5.01
CA ARG A 183 -37.01 -7.00 -5.47
C ARG A 183 -37.94 -6.75 -4.29
N PRO A 184 -39.11 -6.14 -4.49
CA PRO A 184 -40.14 -6.10 -3.46
C PRO A 184 -40.41 -7.53 -2.94
N LEU A 185 -40.44 -7.70 -1.63
CA LEU A 185 -40.75 -8.99 -1.05
C LEU A 185 -42.12 -9.45 -1.58
N PRO A 186 -42.25 -10.70 -2.07
CA PRO A 186 -43.53 -11.23 -2.48
C PRO A 186 -44.46 -11.26 -1.29
N GLU A 187 -45.73 -11.04 -1.53
CA GLU A 187 -46.76 -11.15 -0.46
C GLU A 187 -46.88 -12.62 -0.02
N LEU A 188 -46.29 -12.92 1.11
CA LEU A 188 -46.22 -14.29 1.67
C LEU A 188 -47.42 -14.62 2.57
N ARG A 189 -48.38 -13.70 2.71
CA ARG A 189 -49.54 -13.87 3.57
C ARG A 189 -50.40 -15.05 3.08
N GLY A 190 -50.51 -16.10 3.89
CA GLY A 190 -51.28 -17.29 3.57
C GLY A 190 -50.55 -18.36 2.75
N LYS A 191 -49.22 -18.25 2.53
CA LYS A 191 -48.44 -19.30 1.89
C LYS A 191 -47.67 -20.09 2.95
N SER A 192 -47.80 -21.43 2.91
CA SER A 192 -46.95 -22.30 3.74
C SER A 192 -45.56 -22.38 3.16
N CYS A 193 -44.53 -22.20 3.99
CA CYS A 193 -43.14 -22.50 3.63
C CYS A 193 -42.98 -24.03 3.69
N VAL A 194 -42.50 -24.61 2.58
CA VAL A 194 -42.01 -25.99 2.51
C VAL A 194 -40.50 -25.96 2.62
#